data_94f4c3e7c36d0054297f8c770aa53889
#
_entry.id   94f4c3e7c36d0054297f8c770aa53889
#
_cell.length_a   1.000
_cell.length_b   1.000
_cell.length_c   1.000
_cell.angle_alpha   90.00
_cell.angle_beta   90.00
_cell.angle_gamma   90.00
#
_symmetry.space_group_name_H-M   'P 1'
#
loop_
_entity.id
_entity.type
_entity.pdbx_description
1 polymer ?
#
loop_
_entity_poly.entity_id
_entity_poly.type
_entity_poly.pdbx_seq_one_letter_code
_entity_poly.pdbx_strand_id
1 'polypeptide(L)'
;MSMKIEDLSFSYGDHSVLKDISFSAEYGEFLSVLGPNGVGKSTLFRCMLGLLTPAAGSITIDGEPIRAMSAAQLARLIAYIPQSHNPVFNFSVFDMVLMGTTAQLNSFQSPGKKHMELAESALDRLGIAYLKDRGYANISGGERQLVLIARAMAQQAKILVMDEPSANLDFGNRIRVMQTVQDLTKDGYAVIQSTHDPDQAYLYSDRILALHDGKVLAWGTPQETVCAPLISTLYGVDVEVCSMRSDSIRVCVSTGVDHIKR
;
A
#
# COMPACT_ATOMS: atom_id res chain seq x y z
N MET A 1 9.85 -16.24 -1.41
CA MET A 1 9.15 -15.76 -2.61
C MET A 1 8.88 -14.29 -2.41
N SER A 2 9.27 -13.45 -3.36
CA SER A 2 9.35 -12.01 -3.12
C SER A 2 9.17 -11.20 -4.40
N MET A 3 8.82 -9.93 -4.20
CA MET A 3 9.07 -8.88 -5.19
C MET A 3 10.43 -8.25 -4.92
N LYS A 4 11.28 -8.15 -5.94
CA LYS A 4 12.60 -7.53 -5.85
C LYS A 4 12.74 -6.41 -6.85
N ILE A 5 13.23 -5.29 -6.38
CA ILE A 5 13.54 -4.10 -7.17
C ILE A 5 15.04 -3.87 -7.09
N GLU A 6 15.72 -3.68 -8.23
CA GLU A 6 17.17 -3.50 -8.32
C GLU A 6 17.48 -2.31 -9.22
N ASP A 7 18.20 -1.32 -8.67
CA ASP A 7 18.76 -0.13 -9.32
C ASP A 7 17.74 0.63 -10.18
N LEU A 8 16.48 0.66 -9.71
CA LEU A 8 15.37 1.22 -10.44
C LEU A 8 15.49 2.73 -10.57
N SER A 9 15.52 3.23 -11.81
CA SER A 9 15.51 4.67 -12.09
C SER A 9 14.40 5.02 -13.06
N PHE A 10 13.75 6.18 -12.83
CA PHE A 10 12.66 6.65 -13.69
C PHE A 10 12.65 8.18 -13.79
N SER A 11 12.34 8.68 -15.01
CA SER A 11 12.19 10.11 -15.29
C SER A 11 10.94 10.38 -16.14
N TYR A 12 10.28 11.51 -15.89
CA TYR A 12 9.28 12.09 -16.80
C TYR A 12 9.98 13.12 -17.69
N GLY A 13 10.29 12.77 -18.93
CA GLY A 13 11.15 13.59 -19.78
C GLY A 13 12.51 13.83 -19.09
N ASP A 14 12.89 15.09 -18.94
CA ASP A 14 14.17 15.47 -18.29
C ASP A 14 14.09 15.49 -16.75
N HIS A 15 12.89 15.32 -16.17
CA HIS A 15 12.71 15.35 -14.72
C HIS A 15 12.92 13.96 -14.10
N SER A 16 14.07 13.76 -13.45
CA SER A 16 14.38 12.52 -12.73
C SER A 16 13.61 12.43 -11.42
N VAL A 17 12.81 11.34 -11.26
CA VAL A 17 11.94 11.12 -10.08
C VAL A 17 12.43 9.99 -9.20
N LEU A 18 12.94 8.90 -9.78
CA LEU A 18 13.50 7.77 -9.04
C LEU A 18 14.94 7.55 -9.50
N LYS A 19 15.84 7.32 -8.53
CA LYS A 19 17.29 7.23 -8.75
C LYS A 19 17.86 6.07 -7.95
N ASP A 20 18.18 4.98 -8.64
CA ASP A 20 18.86 3.79 -8.11
C ASP A 20 18.15 3.18 -6.88
N ILE A 21 16.83 2.98 -6.98
CA ILE A 21 16.01 2.41 -5.92
C ILE A 21 16.17 0.89 -5.90
N SER A 22 16.63 0.35 -4.77
CA SER A 22 16.77 -1.09 -4.56
C SER A 22 16.18 -1.51 -3.22
N PHE A 23 15.28 -2.50 -3.22
CA PHE A 23 14.69 -3.14 -2.04
C PHE A 23 13.98 -4.44 -2.44
N SER A 24 13.54 -5.19 -1.43
CA SER A 24 12.68 -6.37 -1.62
C SER A 24 11.48 -6.33 -0.68
N ALA A 25 10.42 -7.04 -1.04
CA ALA A 25 9.26 -7.30 -0.21
C ALA A 25 8.93 -8.79 -0.24
N GLU A 26 8.89 -9.42 0.92
CA GLU A 26 8.65 -10.85 1.06
C GLU A 26 7.16 -11.15 1.30
N TYR A 27 6.71 -12.36 0.94
CA TYR A 27 5.38 -12.81 1.35
C TYR A 27 5.29 -12.94 2.87
N GLY A 28 4.20 -12.45 3.43
CA GLY A 28 4.00 -12.36 4.88
C GLY A 28 4.63 -11.13 5.52
N GLU A 29 5.17 -10.20 4.73
CA GLU A 29 5.83 -8.98 5.20
C GLU A 29 4.98 -7.74 4.92
N PHE A 30 4.98 -6.82 5.87
CA PHE A 30 4.39 -5.49 5.73
C PHE A 30 5.50 -4.44 5.53
N LEU A 31 5.62 -3.94 4.32
CA LEU A 31 6.57 -2.90 3.92
C LEU A 31 5.87 -1.54 3.81
N SER A 32 6.38 -0.52 4.51
CA SER A 32 5.99 0.87 4.30
C SER A 32 7.02 1.64 3.50
N VAL A 33 6.57 2.27 2.41
CA VAL A 33 7.33 3.28 1.65
C VAL A 33 7.02 4.65 2.29
N LEU A 34 7.92 5.12 3.14
CA LEU A 34 7.80 6.35 3.93
C LEU A 34 8.44 7.53 3.20
N GLY A 35 7.77 8.67 3.20
CA GLY A 35 8.35 9.92 2.67
C GLY A 35 7.29 10.99 2.42
N PRO A 36 7.73 12.26 2.24
CA PRO A 36 6.83 13.39 1.99
C PRO A 36 6.06 13.21 0.66
N ASN A 37 5.03 14.05 0.48
CA ASN A 37 4.29 14.07 -0.78
C ASN A 37 5.20 14.58 -1.92
N GLY A 38 5.05 13.98 -3.10
CA GLY A 38 5.85 14.35 -4.28
C GLY A 38 7.22 13.68 -4.38
N VAL A 39 7.68 12.89 -3.40
CA VAL A 39 9.02 12.27 -3.39
C VAL A 39 9.19 11.11 -4.40
N GLY A 40 8.09 10.68 -5.04
CA GLY A 40 8.13 9.60 -6.04
C GLY A 40 7.44 8.29 -5.63
N LYS A 41 6.78 8.21 -4.45
CA LYS A 41 6.10 6.98 -3.96
C LYS A 41 5.11 6.41 -5.00
N SER A 42 4.17 7.22 -5.48
CA SER A 42 3.19 6.77 -6.48
C SER A 42 3.82 6.45 -7.84
N THR A 43 4.95 7.09 -8.20
CA THR A 43 5.72 6.74 -9.41
C THR A 43 6.36 5.36 -9.25
N LEU A 44 6.95 5.07 -8.08
CA LEU A 44 7.49 3.75 -7.75
C LEU A 44 6.39 2.68 -7.87
N PHE A 45 5.22 2.92 -7.29
CA PHE A 45 4.09 1.99 -7.39
C PHE A 45 3.63 1.76 -8.83
N ARG A 46 3.56 2.81 -9.66
CA ARG A 46 3.24 2.66 -11.08
C ARG A 46 4.28 1.83 -11.84
N CYS A 47 5.57 1.95 -11.50
CA CYS A 47 6.61 1.08 -12.05
C CYS A 47 6.40 -0.38 -11.59
N MET A 48 6.12 -0.62 -10.30
CA MET A 48 5.86 -1.96 -9.76
C MET A 48 4.63 -2.62 -10.38
N LEU A 49 3.61 -1.83 -10.74
CA LEU A 49 2.39 -2.28 -11.42
C LEU A 49 2.57 -2.46 -12.94
N GLY A 50 3.76 -2.20 -13.48
CA GLY A 50 4.02 -2.26 -14.92
C GLY A 50 3.30 -1.18 -15.74
N LEU A 51 2.79 -0.13 -15.07
CA LEU A 51 2.12 1.02 -15.73
C LEU A 51 3.13 2.04 -16.26
N LEU A 52 4.34 2.04 -15.73
CA LEU A 52 5.47 2.85 -16.19
C LEU A 52 6.67 1.93 -16.41
N THR A 53 7.39 2.16 -17.51
CA THR A 53 8.62 1.43 -17.83
C THR A 53 9.81 2.18 -17.24
N PRO A 54 10.58 1.57 -16.30
CA PRO A 54 11.81 2.16 -15.77
C PRO A 54 12.83 2.49 -16.87
N ALA A 55 13.57 3.59 -16.67
CA ALA A 55 14.69 3.96 -17.57
C ALA A 55 15.91 3.06 -17.35
N ALA A 56 16.10 2.58 -16.09
CA ALA A 56 17.15 1.62 -15.73
C ALA A 56 16.65 0.72 -14.58
N GLY A 57 17.39 -0.37 -14.34
CA GLY A 57 17.09 -1.33 -13.30
C GLY A 57 16.04 -2.37 -13.69
N SER A 58 15.65 -3.18 -12.70
CA SER A 58 14.71 -4.28 -12.92
C SER A 58 13.74 -4.45 -11.76
N ILE A 59 12.57 -5.01 -12.06
CA ILE A 59 11.59 -5.48 -11.08
C ILE A 59 11.29 -6.94 -11.40
N THR A 60 11.43 -7.81 -10.42
CA THR A 60 11.11 -9.23 -10.55
C THR A 60 10.11 -9.68 -9.48
N ILE A 61 9.29 -10.67 -9.82
CA ILE A 61 8.43 -11.38 -8.88
C ILE A 61 8.80 -12.86 -8.97
N ASP A 62 9.21 -13.44 -7.84
CA ASP A 62 9.67 -14.81 -7.74
C ASP A 62 10.78 -15.17 -8.77
N GLY A 63 11.63 -14.17 -9.08
CA GLY A 63 12.72 -14.27 -10.05
C GLY A 63 12.34 -13.97 -11.50
N GLU A 64 11.05 -13.84 -11.82
CA GLU A 64 10.59 -13.56 -13.19
C GLU A 64 10.44 -12.04 -13.38
N PRO A 65 11.04 -11.44 -14.46
CA PRO A 65 10.93 -10.01 -14.72
C PRO A 65 9.51 -9.60 -15.07
N ILE A 66 8.96 -8.56 -14.41
CA ILE A 66 7.59 -8.09 -14.69
C ILE A 66 7.41 -7.60 -16.13
N ARG A 67 8.47 -7.09 -16.77
CA ARG A 67 8.45 -6.65 -18.16
C ARG A 67 8.22 -7.77 -19.19
N ALA A 68 8.45 -9.04 -18.78
CA ALA A 68 8.16 -10.22 -19.59
C ALA A 68 6.71 -10.70 -19.42
N MET A 69 5.98 -10.16 -18.45
CA MET A 69 4.61 -10.54 -18.13
C MET A 69 3.60 -9.68 -18.89
N SER A 70 2.52 -10.29 -19.33
CA SER A 70 1.34 -9.56 -19.81
C SER A 70 0.63 -8.87 -18.65
N ALA A 71 -0.16 -7.83 -18.93
CA ALA A 71 -0.98 -7.14 -17.92
C ALA A 71 -1.90 -8.11 -17.15
N ALA A 72 -2.45 -9.13 -17.83
CA ALA A 72 -3.30 -10.15 -17.20
C ALA A 72 -2.49 -11.07 -16.26
N GLN A 73 -1.25 -11.41 -16.59
CA GLN A 73 -0.36 -12.19 -15.71
C GLN A 73 0.01 -11.37 -14.47
N LEU A 74 0.39 -10.10 -14.67
CA LEU A 74 0.76 -9.21 -13.58
C LEU A 74 -0.42 -8.93 -12.64
N ALA A 75 -1.63 -8.74 -13.18
CA ALA A 75 -2.85 -8.57 -12.41
C ALA A 75 -3.24 -9.82 -11.58
N ARG A 76 -2.72 -11.01 -11.88
CA ARG A 76 -2.89 -12.20 -11.03
C ARG A 76 -1.92 -12.24 -9.85
N LEU A 77 -0.85 -11.46 -9.88
CA LEU A 77 0.21 -11.44 -8.88
C LEU A 77 0.10 -10.23 -7.96
N ILE A 78 -0.27 -9.06 -8.52
CA ILE A 78 -0.35 -7.80 -7.78
C ILE A 78 -1.76 -7.25 -7.85
N ALA A 79 -2.31 -6.87 -6.69
CA ALA A 79 -3.52 -6.06 -6.59
C ALA A 79 -3.15 -4.64 -6.13
N TYR A 80 -3.79 -3.63 -6.71
CA TYR A 80 -3.59 -2.23 -6.36
C TYR A 80 -4.81 -1.63 -5.67
N ILE A 81 -4.55 -0.98 -4.55
CA ILE A 81 -5.56 -0.26 -3.77
C ILE A 81 -5.17 1.23 -3.78
N PRO A 82 -5.90 2.07 -4.52
CA PRO A 82 -5.61 3.50 -4.61
C PRO A 82 -6.02 4.25 -3.34
N GLN A 83 -5.43 5.42 -3.11
CA GLN A 83 -5.75 6.32 -2.00
C GLN A 83 -7.24 6.70 -1.97
N SER A 84 -7.85 6.92 -3.13
CA SER A 84 -9.26 7.22 -3.28
C SER A 84 -9.82 6.57 -4.53
N HIS A 85 -11.07 6.16 -4.47
CA HIS A 85 -11.81 5.63 -5.60
C HIS A 85 -13.22 6.23 -5.61
N ASN A 86 -13.47 7.11 -6.58
CA ASN A 86 -14.77 7.72 -6.80
C ASN A 86 -15.38 7.10 -8.07
N PRO A 87 -16.24 6.09 -7.95
CA PRO A 87 -16.85 5.47 -9.11
C PRO A 87 -17.85 6.45 -9.76
N VAL A 88 -17.87 6.45 -11.10
CA VAL A 88 -18.84 7.23 -11.89
C VAL A 88 -20.25 6.69 -11.68
N PHE A 89 -20.38 5.39 -11.43
CA PHE A 89 -21.63 4.69 -11.21
C PHE A 89 -21.72 4.17 -9.77
N ASN A 90 -22.91 4.18 -9.20
CA ASN A 90 -23.14 3.66 -7.85
C ASN A 90 -23.40 2.14 -7.89
N PHE A 91 -22.33 1.38 -8.12
CA PHE A 91 -22.38 -0.09 -8.03
C PHE A 91 -22.69 -0.56 -6.62
N SER A 92 -23.26 -1.75 -6.46
CA SER A 92 -23.36 -2.39 -5.15
C SER A 92 -21.95 -2.72 -4.62
N VAL A 93 -21.83 -2.84 -3.30
CA VAL A 93 -20.56 -3.29 -2.66
C VAL A 93 -20.16 -4.66 -3.21
N PHE A 94 -21.13 -5.56 -3.42
CA PHE A 94 -20.86 -6.85 -4.00
C PHE A 94 -20.28 -6.77 -5.41
N ASP A 95 -20.87 -5.95 -6.29
CA ASP A 95 -20.36 -5.75 -7.65
C ASP A 95 -18.94 -5.18 -7.65
N MET A 96 -18.67 -4.22 -6.75
CA MET A 96 -17.34 -3.64 -6.57
C MET A 96 -16.29 -4.71 -6.20
N VAL A 97 -16.64 -5.63 -5.32
CA VAL A 97 -15.73 -6.72 -4.92
C VAL A 97 -15.61 -7.77 -6.03
N LEU A 98 -16.73 -8.12 -6.68
CA LEU A 98 -16.75 -9.06 -7.81
C LEU A 98 -15.88 -8.61 -8.98
N MET A 99 -15.78 -7.29 -9.24
CA MET A 99 -14.86 -6.73 -10.24
C MET A 99 -13.39 -7.14 -9.97
N GLY A 100 -13.00 -7.42 -8.72
CA GLY A 100 -11.67 -7.95 -8.40
C GLY A 100 -11.36 -9.26 -9.11
N THR A 101 -12.36 -10.10 -9.34
CA THR A 101 -12.18 -11.41 -9.99
C THR A 101 -11.89 -11.34 -11.49
N THR A 102 -12.02 -10.16 -12.13
CA THR A 102 -11.84 -10.00 -13.58
C THR A 102 -10.46 -10.39 -14.08
N ALA A 103 -9.42 -10.26 -13.24
CA ALA A 103 -8.06 -10.72 -13.55
C ALA A 103 -7.96 -12.24 -13.83
N GLN A 104 -8.96 -13.02 -13.40
CA GLN A 104 -9.03 -14.46 -13.58
C GLN A 104 -9.83 -14.86 -14.83
N LEU A 105 -10.57 -13.91 -15.42
CA LEU A 105 -11.45 -14.15 -16.56
C LEU A 105 -10.71 -14.01 -17.89
N ASN A 106 -11.15 -14.77 -18.88
CA ASN A 106 -10.80 -14.52 -20.27
C ASN A 106 -11.69 -13.39 -20.85
N SER A 107 -11.25 -12.74 -21.93
CA SER A 107 -11.85 -11.51 -22.46
C SER A 107 -13.35 -11.59 -22.79
N PHE A 108 -13.92 -12.80 -22.98
CA PHE A 108 -15.34 -13.03 -23.30
C PHE A 108 -16.09 -13.77 -22.20
N GLN A 109 -15.51 -13.93 -21.01
CA GLN A 109 -16.08 -14.68 -19.92
C GLN A 109 -16.73 -13.75 -18.90
N SER A 110 -17.97 -14.04 -18.50
CA SER A 110 -18.64 -13.39 -17.37
C SER A 110 -18.30 -14.11 -16.06
N PRO A 111 -18.32 -13.39 -14.91
CA PRO A 111 -18.16 -14.01 -13.60
C PRO A 111 -19.19 -15.10 -13.37
N GLY A 112 -18.73 -16.32 -13.09
CA GLY A 112 -19.58 -17.46 -12.72
C GLY A 112 -19.62 -17.68 -11.20
N LYS A 113 -20.25 -18.78 -10.76
CA LYS A 113 -20.48 -19.13 -9.35
C LYS A 113 -19.21 -19.03 -8.49
N LYS A 114 -18.09 -19.59 -8.96
CA LYS A 114 -16.79 -19.51 -8.27
C LYS A 114 -16.34 -18.07 -7.96
N HIS A 115 -16.57 -17.16 -8.90
CA HIS A 115 -16.19 -15.75 -8.73
C HIS A 115 -17.08 -15.03 -7.72
N MET A 116 -18.37 -15.38 -7.69
CA MET A 116 -19.32 -14.88 -6.69
C MET A 116 -18.93 -15.38 -5.29
N GLU A 117 -18.58 -16.66 -5.14
CA GLU A 117 -18.11 -17.24 -3.88
C GLU A 117 -16.82 -16.56 -3.38
N LEU A 118 -15.88 -16.22 -4.27
CA LEU A 118 -14.68 -15.45 -3.91
C LEU A 118 -15.02 -14.06 -3.39
N ALA A 119 -15.96 -13.36 -4.04
CA ALA A 119 -16.39 -12.05 -3.60
C ALA A 119 -17.09 -12.10 -2.23
N GLU A 120 -17.99 -13.08 -2.03
CA GLU A 120 -18.65 -13.32 -0.75
C GLU A 120 -17.66 -13.64 0.36
N SER A 121 -16.75 -14.57 0.11
CA SER A 121 -15.68 -14.94 1.07
C SER A 121 -14.80 -13.73 1.47
N ALA A 122 -14.50 -12.85 0.53
CA ALA A 122 -13.72 -11.63 0.83
C ALA A 122 -14.51 -10.66 1.72
N LEU A 123 -15.80 -10.48 1.49
CA LEU A 123 -16.69 -9.66 2.32
C LEU A 123 -16.83 -10.23 3.74
N ASP A 124 -17.00 -11.55 3.86
CA ASP A 124 -17.11 -12.26 5.13
C ASP A 124 -15.81 -12.16 5.93
N ARG A 125 -14.66 -12.38 5.29
CA ARG A 125 -13.32 -12.31 5.93
C ARG A 125 -13.05 -10.95 6.55
N LEU A 126 -13.55 -9.87 5.94
CA LEU A 126 -13.39 -8.50 6.45
C LEU A 126 -14.55 -8.05 7.36
N GLY A 127 -15.55 -8.90 7.60
CA GLY A 127 -16.71 -8.60 8.46
C GLY A 127 -17.61 -7.51 7.90
N ILE A 128 -17.67 -7.34 6.56
CA ILE A 128 -18.44 -6.32 5.87
C ILE A 128 -19.55 -6.89 4.97
N ALA A 129 -19.90 -8.16 5.13
CA ALA A 129 -20.98 -8.82 4.35
C ALA A 129 -22.34 -8.10 4.46
N TYR A 130 -22.60 -7.42 5.60
CA TYR A 130 -23.80 -6.61 5.81
C TYR A 130 -23.92 -5.41 4.86
N LEU A 131 -22.85 -5.04 4.15
CA LEU A 131 -22.83 -3.97 3.15
C LEU A 131 -23.13 -4.47 1.74
N LYS A 132 -23.24 -5.79 1.52
CA LYS A 132 -23.27 -6.45 0.20
C LYS A 132 -24.16 -5.73 -0.81
N ASP A 133 -25.40 -5.43 -0.41
CA ASP A 133 -26.43 -4.85 -1.29
C ASP A 133 -26.46 -3.30 -1.24
N ARG A 134 -25.60 -2.67 -0.43
CA ARG A 134 -25.54 -1.21 -0.37
C ARG A 134 -24.81 -0.65 -1.57
N GLY A 135 -25.21 0.55 -2.02
CA GLY A 135 -24.44 1.30 -3.02
C GLY A 135 -23.10 1.74 -2.44
N TYR A 136 -22.01 1.52 -3.16
CA TYR A 136 -20.65 1.88 -2.74
C TYR A 136 -20.49 3.40 -2.42
N ALA A 137 -21.23 4.26 -3.13
CA ALA A 137 -21.24 5.70 -2.85
C ALA A 137 -21.90 6.06 -1.51
N ASN A 138 -22.76 5.16 -0.97
CA ASN A 138 -23.60 5.42 0.20
C ASN A 138 -23.06 4.83 1.51
N ILE A 139 -21.79 4.39 1.52
CA ILE A 139 -21.11 3.88 2.70
C ILE A 139 -20.01 4.84 3.16
N SER A 140 -19.55 4.71 4.41
CA SER A 140 -18.51 5.57 5.00
C SER A 140 -17.15 5.41 4.31
N GLY A 141 -16.23 6.35 4.52
CA GLY A 141 -14.86 6.30 3.97
C GLY A 141 -14.10 5.05 4.42
N GLY A 142 -14.20 4.68 5.69
CA GLY A 142 -13.58 3.46 6.22
C GLY A 142 -14.17 2.18 5.62
N GLU A 143 -15.51 2.12 5.47
CA GLU A 143 -16.17 1.00 4.79
C GLU A 143 -15.76 0.91 3.32
N ARG A 144 -15.64 2.04 2.61
CA ARG A 144 -15.15 2.04 1.23
C ARG A 144 -13.72 1.47 1.13
N GLN A 145 -12.86 1.81 2.06
CA GLN A 145 -11.51 1.29 2.09
C GLN A 145 -11.48 -0.23 2.31
N LEU A 146 -12.30 -0.74 3.24
CA LEU A 146 -12.44 -2.19 3.43
C LEU A 146 -13.02 -2.89 2.18
N VAL A 147 -13.93 -2.27 1.45
CA VAL A 147 -14.45 -2.79 0.18
C VAL A 147 -13.36 -2.86 -0.90
N LEU A 148 -12.46 -1.87 -0.98
CA LEU A 148 -11.31 -1.92 -1.90
C LEU A 148 -10.32 -3.03 -1.51
N ILE A 149 -10.12 -3.27 -0.22
CA ILE A 149 -9.32 -4.39 0.27
C ILE A 149 -10.00 -5.72 -0.08
N ALA A 150 -11.31 -5.86 0.15
CA ALA A 150 -12.08 -7.04 -0.23
C ALA A 150 -11.98 -7.33 -1.74
N ARG A 151 -12.05 -6.29 -2.59
CA ARG A 151 -11.86 -6.39 -4.03
C ARG A 151 -10.47 -6.93 -4.38
N ALA A 152 -9.43 -6.43 -3.71
CA ALA A 152 -8.07 -6.92 -3.90
C ALA A 152 -7.90 -8.39 -3.45
N MET A 153 -8.56 -8.80 -2.36
CA MET A 153 -8.59 -10.20 -1.93
C MET A 153 -9.32 -11.11 -2.92
N ALA A 154 -10.46 -10.67 -3.46
CA ALA A 154 -11.22 -11.42 -4.48
C ALA A 154 -10.40 -11.62 -5.77
N GLN A 155 -9.46 -10.75 -6.07
CA GLN A 155 -8.49 -10.87 -7.16
C GLN A 155 -7.55 -12.06 -6.96
N GLN A 156 -7.35 -12.53 -5.70
CA GLN A 156 -6.43 -13.60 -5.29
C GLN A 156 -4.95 -13.31 -5.56
N ALA A 157 -4.60 -12.07 -5.83
CA ALA A 157 -3.19 -11.64 -5.89
C ALA A 157 -2.56 -11.72 -4.50
N LYS A 158 -1.30 -12.14 -4.43
CA LYS A 158 -0.57 -12.29 -3.16
C LYS A 158 0.27 -11.07 -2.78
N ILE A 159 0.43 -10.13 -3.69
CA ILE A 159 1.11 -8.85 -3.46
C ILE A 159 0.06 -7.74 -3.48
N LEU A 160 -0.06 -6.99 -2.40
CA LEU A 160 -0.98 -5.88 -2.26
C LEU A 160 -0.19 -4.57 -2.23
N VAL A 161 -0.36 -3.74 -3.25
CA VAL A 161 0.23 -2.39 -3.32
C VAL A 161 -0.86 -1.38 -2.95
N MET A 162 -0.65 -0.59 -1.89
CA MET A 162 -1.64 0.32 -1.32
C MET A 162 -1.11 1.75 -1.29
N ASP A 163 -1.78 2.68 -1.95
CA ASP A 163 -1.39 4.09 -1.92
C ASP A 163 -2.16 4.80 -0.80
N GLU A 164 -1.47 5.11 0.31
CA GLU A 164 -2.00 5.77 1.50
C GLU A 164 -3.36 5.22 2.00
N PRO A 165 -3.46 3.92 2.34
CA PRO A 165 -4.75 3.24 2.56
C PRO A 165 -5.56 3.78 3.75
N SER A 166 -4.95 4.56 4.63
CA SER A 166 -5.59 5.14 5.81
C SER A 166 -5.77 6.66 5.73
N ALA A 167 -5.38 7.29 4.61
CA ALA A 167 -5.56 8.72 4.42
C ALA A 167 -7.04 9.12 4.45
N ASN A 168 -7.32 10.28 5.03
CA ASN A 168 -8.67 10.84 5.14
C ASN A 168 -9.67 9.99 5.95
N LEU A 169 -9.21 9.00 6.72
CA LEU A 169 -10.03 8.25 7.65
C LEU A 169 -9.99 8.87 9.04
N ASP A 170 -11.11 8.83 9.75
CA ASP A 170 -11.12 9.13 11.18
C ASP A 170 -10.27 8.13 11.98
N PHE A 171 -9.96 8.47 13.22
CA PHE A 171 -9.06 7.70 14.06
C PHE A 171 -9.46 6.23 14.20
N GLY A 172 -10.75 5.93 14.42
CA GLY A 172 -11.23 4.56 14.62
C GLY A 172 -11.16 3.73 13.34
N ASN A 173 -11.58 4.30 12.21
CA ASN A 173 -11.54 3.63 10.92
C ASN A 173 -10.09 3.41 10.44
N ARG A 174 -9.19 4.36 10.71
CA ARG A 174 -7.76 4.20 10.41
C ARG A 174 -7.17 3.00 11.13
N ILE A 175 -7.40 2.85 12.43
CA ILE A 175 -6.92 1.69 13.20
C ILE A 175 -7.49 0.40 12.64
N ARG A 176 -8.82 0.34 12.39
CA ARG A 176 -9.48 -0.86 11.86
C ARG A 176 -8.90 -1.28 10.51
N VAL A 177 -8.72 -0.35 9.58
CA VAL A 177 -8.13 -0.63 8.26
C VAL A 177 -6.69 -1.14 8.42
N MET A 178 -5.86 -0.49 9.24
CA MET A 178 -4.47 -0.88 9.42
C MET A 178 -4.31 -2.23 10.10
N GLN A 179 -5.16 -2.55 11.09
CA GLN A 179 -5.21 -3.89 11.69
C GLN A 179 -5.62 -4.96 10.67
N THR A 180 -6.63 -4.66 9.84
CA THR A 180 -7.05 -5.56 8.75
C THR A 180 -5.88 -5.83 7.79
N VAL A 181 -5.15 -4.79 7.39
CA VAL A 181 -3.98 -4.93 6.51
C VAL A 181 -2.88 -5.76 7.16
N GLN A 182 -2.61 -5.54 8.45
CA GLN A 182 -1.62 -6.34 9.19
C GLN A 182 -2.05 -7.82 9.32
N ASP A 183 -3.33 -8.10 9.46
CA ASP A 183 -3.82 -9.50 9.51
C ASP A 183 -3.65 -10.21 8.15
N LEU A 184 -3.71 -9.49 7.03
CA LEU A 184 -3.45 -10.06 5.71
C LEU A 184 -2.00 -10.55 5.55
N THR A 185 -1.01 -9.91 6.20
CA THR A 185 0.38 -10.41 6.16
C THR A 185 0.50 -11.77 6.86
N LYS A 186 -0.24 -11.98 7.96
CA LYS A 186 -0.31 -13.29 8.63
C LYS A 186 -0.95 -14.36 7.75
N ASP A 187 -1.84 -13.97 6.82
CA ASP A 187 -2.42 -14.85 5.80
C ASP A 187 -1.47 -15.05 4.59
N GLY A 188 -0.23 -14.56 4.68
CA GLY A 188 0.82 -14.75 3.68
C GLY A 188 0.80 -13.76 2.52
N TYR A 189 0.06 -12.63 2.63
CA TYR A 189 0.16 -11.54 1.65
C TYR A 189 1.44 -10.73 1.87
N ALA A 190 2.11 -10.35 0.78
CA ALA A 190 3.09 -9.27 0.82
C ALA A 190 2.33 -7.94 0.70
N VAL A 191 2.46 -7.08 1.69
CA VAL A 191 1.81 -5.77 1.69
C VAL A 191 2.85 -4.69 1.53
N ILE A 192 2.67 -3.82 0.53
CA ILE A 192 3.52 -2.66 0.27
C ILE A 192 2.62 -1.44 0.26
N GLN A 193 2.74 -0.59 1.29
CA GLN A 193 1.96 0.65 1.35
C GLN A 193 2.84 1.88 1.20
N SER A 194 2.29 2.97 0.66
CA SER A 194 2.85 4.30 0.83
C SER A 194 2.27 4.95 2.09
N THR A 195 3.08 5.74 2.78
CA THR A 195 2.63 6.59 3.87
C THR A 195 3.54 7.81 4.00
N HIS A 196 3.00 8.88 4.57
CA HIS A 196 3.77 10.04 5.02
C HIS A 196 3.77 10.16 6.56
N ASP A 197 3.20 9.18 7.26
CA ASP A 197 3.07 9.13 8.72
C ASP A 197 4.11 8.15 9.30
N PRO A 198 5.20 8.65 9.95
CA PRO A 198 6.25 7.83 10.51
C PRO A 198 5.76 6.99 11.70
N ASP A 199 4.80 7.50 12.50
CA ASP A 199 4.25 6.78 13.64
C ASP A 199 3.46 5.56 13.18
N GLN A 200 2.70 5.71 12.10
CA GLN A 200 1.98 4.62 11.47
C GLN A 200 2.95 3.59 10.86
N ALA A 201 3.99 4.06 10.15
CA ALA A 201 5.00 3.17 9.58
C ALA A 201 5.69 2.36 10.69
N TYR A 202 6.03 2.99 11.82
CA TYR A 202 6.63 2.30 12.96
C TYR A 202 5.72 1.23 13.55
N LEU A 203 4.44 1.56 13.72
CA LEU A 203 3.51 0.72 14.48
C LEU A 203 3.09 -0.56 13.72
N TYR A 204 3.01 -0.49 12.39
CA TYR A 204 2.38 -1.57 11.61
C TYR A 204 3.34 -2.31 10.68
N SER A 205 4.52 -1.77 10.38
CA SER A 205 5.39 -2.37 9.36
C SER A 205 6.46 -3.28 9.95
N ASP A 206 6.84 -4.28 9.18
CA ASP A 206 8.02 -5.11 9.44
C ASP A 206 9.28 -4.48 8.86
N ARG A 207 9.13 -3.74 7.73
CA ARG A 207 10.20 -3.01 7.04
C ARG A 207 9.73 -1.62 6.61
N ILE A 208 10.68 -0.69 6.59
CA ILE A 208 10.46 0.68 6.11
C ILE A 208 11.49 1.01 5.04
N LEU A 209 11.01 1.48 3.89
CA LEU A 209 11.79 2.13 2.84
C LEU A 209 11.55 3.64 2.93
N ALA A 210 12.51 4.41 3.45
CA ALA A 210 12.42 5.85 3.49
C ALA A 210 12.93 6.45 2.17
N LEU A 211 12.08 7.20 1.46
CA LEU A 211 12.40 7.87 0.20
C LEU A 211 12.57 9.36 0.42
N HIS A 212 13.69 9.92 -0.07
CA HIS A 212 13.99 11.34 -0.06
C HIS A 212 14.66 11.73 -1.39
N ASP A 213 14.20 12.79 -2.04
CA ASP A 213 14.72 13.30 -3.33
C ASP A 213 14.88 12.22 -4.42
N GLY A 214 13.95 11.27 -4.44
CA GLY A 214 13.94 10.18 -5.39
C GLY A 214 14.96 9.08 -5.12
N LYS A 215 15.59 9.05 -3.95
CA LYS A 215 16.57 8.04 -3.52
C LYS A 215 16.12 7.32 -2.25
N VAL A 216 16.69 6.16 -2.01
CA VAL A 216 16.55 5.46 -0.73
C VAL A 216 17.43 6.18 0.30
N LEU A 217 16.82 6.82 1.29
CA LEU A 217 17.50 7.43 2.42
C LEU A 217 17.82 6.38 3.50
N ALA A 218 16.91 5.46 3.73
CA ALA A 218 17.10 4.34 4.65
C ALA A 218 16.22 3.15 4.24
N TRP A 219 16.71 1.96 4.57
CA TRP A 219 16.03 0.67 4.41
C TRP A 219 16.34 -0.20 5.62
N GLY A 220 15.33 -0.66 6.35
CA GLY A 220 15.54 -1.47 7.55
C GLY A 220 14.25 -1.74 8.33
N THR A 221 14.42 -2.22 9.55
CA THR A 221 13.32 -2.36 10.50
C THR A 221 12.79 -1.00 10.95
N PRO A 222 11.56 -0.92 11.48
CA PRO A 222 11.04 0.33 12.06
C PRO A 222 11.97 0.92 13.12
N GLN A 223 12.57 0.07 13.96
CA GLN A 223 13.49 0.49 15.04
C GLN A 223 14.76 1.16 14.50
N GLU A 224 15.27 0.69 13.37
CA GLU A 224 16.47 1.23 12.71
C GLU A 224 16.17 2.52 11.94
N THR A 225 14.95 2.64 11.38
CA THR A 225 14.61 3.71 10.45
C THR A 225 13.87 4.87 11.09
N VAL A 226 12.97 4.66 12.07
CA VAL A 226 12.23 5.76 12.71
C VAL A 226 13.05 6.32 13.88
N CYS A 227 13.96 7.22 13.55
CA CYS A 227 14.80 7.95 14.51
C CYS A 227 14.81 9.46 14.18
N ALA A 228 15.08 10.30 15.18
CA ALA A 228 15.01 11.75 15.02
C ALA A 228 15.84 12.29 13.84
N PRO A 229 17.13 11.88 13.63
CA PRO A 229 17.92 12.38 12.51
C PRO A 229 17.31 12.05 11.15
N LEU A 230 16.77 10.83 10.97
CA LEU A 230 16.16 10.42 9.71
C LEU A 230 14.87 11.18 9.44
N ILE A 231 14.00 11.29 10.44
CA ILE A 231 12.71 11.98 10.31
C ILE A 231 12.92 13.48 10.08
N SER A 232 13.87 14.11 10.77
CA SER A 232 14.23 15.50 10.53
C SER A 232 14.74 15.73 9.10
N THR A 233 15.60 14.85 8.59
CA THR A 233 16.08 14.91 7.20
C THR A 233 14.93 14.72 6.20
N LEU A 234 14.05 13.74 6.47
CA LEU A 234 12.96 13.35 5.56
C LEU A 234 11.93 14.46 5.38
N TYR A 235 11.59 15.17 6.47
CA TYR A 235 10.52 16.16 6.48
C TYR A 235 11.01 17.61 6.61
N GLY A 236 12.31 17.86 6.83
CA GLY A 236 12.88 19.21 6.98
C GLY A 236 12.41 19.92 8.25
N VAL A 237 12.16 19.18 9.33
CA VAL A 237 11.67 19.71 10.61
C VAL A 237 12.42 19.09 11.77
N ASP A 238 12.59 19.84 12.87
CA ASP A 238 13.19 19.31 14.07
C ASP A 238 12.17 18.48 14.87
N VAL A 239 12.53 17.23 15.15
CA VAL A 239 11.67 16.30 15.87
C VAL A 239 12.44 15.58 16.97
N GLU A 240 11.72 15.22 18.01
CA GLU A 240 12.11 14.21 19.00
C GLU A 240 11.31 12.93 18.74
N VAL A 241 11.94 11.78 18.88
CA VAL A 241 11.27 10.47 18.77
C VAL A 241 11.15 9.87 20.16
N CYS A 242 9.93 9.88 20.69
CA CYS A 242 9.61 9.36 22.02
C CYS A 242 9.26 7.86 21.92
N SER A 243 9.98 7.05 22.69
CA SER A 243 9.72 5.61 22.81
C SER A 243 8.78 5.31 23.96
N MET A 244 7.79 4.46 23.75
CA MET A 244 6.82 3.99 24.74
C MET A 244 6.70 2.46 24.74
N ARG A 245 6.23 1.89 25.85
CA ARG A 245 5.99 0.45 26.02
C ARG A 245 7.21 -0.41 25.63
N SER A 246 8.38 -0.10 26.20
CA SER A 246 9.63 -0.81 25.91
C SER A 246 9.95 -0.83 24.39
N ASP A 247 9.84 0.32 23.76
CA ASP A 247 10.11 0.56 22.32
C ASP A 247 9.17 -0.18 21.34
N SER A 248 8.02 -0.65 21.80
CA SER A 248 7.01 -1.21 20.90
C SER A 248 6.18 -0.14 20.18
N ILE A 249 6.25 1.12 20.63
CA ILE A 249 5.60 2.29 20.02
C ILE A 249 6.59 3.43 20.03
N ARG A 250 6.75 4.12 18.90
CA ARG A 250 7.43 5.41 18.79
C ARG A 250 6.46 6.47 18.28
N VAL A 251 6.61 7.68 18.81
CA VAL A 251 5.85 8.87 18.40
C VAL A 251 6.83 9.99 18.08
N CYS A 252 6.68 10.57 16.91
CA CYS A 252 7.48 11.71 16.47
C CYS A 252 6.81 13.00 16.92
N VAL A 253 7.52 13.78 17.75
CA VAL A 253 7.02 15.04 18.31
C VAL A 253 7.87 16.19 17.79
N SER A 254 7.23 17.23 17.23
CA SER A 254 7.93 18.44 16.81
C SER A 254 8.50 19.19 18.03
N THR A 255 9.78 19.51 18.04
CA THR A 255 10.44 20.28 19.09
C THR A 255 10.32 21.80 18.90
N GLY A 256 9.91 22.25 17.72
CA GLY A 256 9.75 23.69 17.39
C GLY A 256 8.45 24.34 17.87
N VAL A 257 7.56 23.63 18.59
CA VAL A 257 6.26 24.15 19.06
C VAL A 257 6.33 24.58 20.53
N ASP A 258 7.23 25.51 20.86
CA ASP A 258 7.28 26.13 22.20
C ASP A 258 6.13 27.11 22.49
N HIS A 259 5.04 27.10 21.74
CA HIS A 259 3.94 28.08 21.83
C HIS A 259 2.54 27.48 21.98
N ILE A 260 2.36 26.41 22.77
CA ILE A 260 1.09 26.22 23.46
C ILE A 260 1.26 26.80 24.87
N LYS A 261 1.38 28.10 24.95
CA LYS A 261 1.14 28.79 26.20
C LYS A 261 -0.37 28.84 26.42
N ARG A 262 -0.83 28.09 27.42
CA ARG A 262 -1.96 28.25 28.36
C ARG A 262 -3.15 29.07 27.91
#